data_927ebb306e285ccde4291f747ea5d290
#
_entry.id   927ebb306e285ccde4291f747ea5d290
#
_cell.length_a   1.000
_cell.length_b   1.000
_cell.length_c   1.000
_cell.angle_alpha   90.00
_cell.angle_beta   90.00
_cell.angle_gamma   90.00
#
_symmetry.space_group_name_H-M   'P 1'
#
loop_
_entity.id
_entity.type
_entity.pdbx_description
1 polymer ?
#
loop_
_entity_poly.entity_id
_entity_poly.type
_entity_poly.pdbx_seq_one_letter_code
_entity_poly.pdbx_strand_id
1 'polypeptide(L)'
;MTEHSNGQPKLPLVRELVKDEICERHQLEKNAFPMTERIIVRQGRPCGMFFCMHGPRSLRITAVWDMARQAVILYDTLGQRDAVRLLPAD
;
A
#
# COMPACT_ATOMS: atom_id res chain seq x y z
N MET A 1 27.54 -3.00 -1.60
CA MET A 1 26.97 -3.13 -1.69
C MET A 1 26.21 -2.95 -1.53
N THR A 2 26.17 -2.94 -1.53
CA THR A 2 25.35 -3.01 -1.42
C THR A 2 24.55 -2.81 -1.16
N GLU A 3 24.66 -2.69 -1.14
CA GLU A 3 23.86 -2.70 -0.89
C GLU A 3 23.09 -2.69 -0.75
N HIS A 4 23.35 -2.62 -1.01
CA HIS A 4 22.49 -2.77 -0.90
C HIS A 4 21.57 -2.75 -0.78
N SER A 5 21.89 -2.67 -0.54
CA SER A 5 20.99 -2.81 -0.39
C SER A 5 20.39 -2.44 -0.46
N ASN A 6 20.72 -2.15 -0.56
CA ASN A 6 19.99 -1.92 -0.62
C ASN A 6 19.29 -1.86 -1.11
N GLY A 7 19.89 -1.29 -1.15
CA GLY A 7 19.01 -1.21 -2.25
C GLY A 7 17.83 -2.13 -2.24
N GLN A 8 17.61 -2.68 -1.19
CA GLN A 8 16.47 -3.57 -1.09
C GLN A 8 15.19 -2.80 -1.38
N PRO A 9 14.46 -3.14 -2.45
CA PRO A 9 13.23 -2.42 -2.75
C PRO A 9 12.17 -2.70 -1.69
N LYS A 10 11.62 -1.64 -1.16
CA LYS A 10 10.55 -1.77 -0.20
C LYS A 10 9.20 -2.04 -0.84
N LEU A 11 9.04 -1.74 -2.12
CA LEU A 11 7.76 -1.86 -2.78
C LEU A 11 7.16 -3.26 -2.69
N PRO A 12 7.92 -4.35 -2.93
CA PRO A 12 7.31 -5.68 -2.78
C PRO A 12 6.82 -5.93 -1.35
N LEU A 13 7.56 -5.46 -0.36
CA LEU A 13 7.17 -5.62 1.03
C LEU A 13 5.90 -4.83 1.35
N VAL A 14 5.86 -3.58 0.89
CA VAL A 14 4.69 -2.73 1.12
C VAL A 14 3.48 -3.28 0.39
N ARG A 15 3.68 -3.77 -0.84
CA ARG A 15 2.59 -4.35 -1.62
C ARG A 15 1.95 -5.53 -0.89
N GLU A 16 2.78 -6.41 -0.32
CA GLU A 16 2.26 -7.55 0.41
C GLU A 16 1.55 -7.11 1.68
N LEU A 17 2.10 -6.14 2.38
CA LEU A 17 1.45 -5.60 3.58
C LEU A 17 0.08 -5.04 3.25
N VAL A 18 -0.02 -4.26 2.17
CA VAL A 18 -1.29 -3.66 1.76
C VAL A 18 -2.30 -4.76 1.42
N LYS A 19 -1.88 -5.76 0.65
CA LYS A 19 -2.76 -6.86 0.30
C LYS A 19 -3.28 -7.59 1.53
N ASP A 20 -2.36 -7.90 2.45
CA ASP A 20 -2.73 -8.64 3.66
C ASP A 20 -3.71 -7.84 4.51
N GLU A 21 -3.42 -6.55 4.71
CA GLU A 21 -4.27 -5.71 5.55
C GLU A 21 -5.66 -5.54 4.94
N ILE A 22 -5.73 -5.27 3.64
CA ILE A 22 -7.02 -5.07 2.99
C ILE A 22 -7.83 -6.36 3.02
N CYS A 23 -7.22 -7.48 2.68
CA CYS A 23 -7.94 -8.74 2.62
C CYS A 23 -8.42 -9.16 3.99
N GLU A 24 -7.61 -8.95 5.01
CA GLU A 24 -8.00 -9.32 6.37
C GLU A 24 -9.13 -8.44 6.88
N ARG A 25 -9.04 -7.13 6.63
CA ARG A 25 -10.04 -6.17 7.13
C ARG A 25 -11.38 -6.33 6.46
N HIS A 26 -11.39 -6.71 5.19
CA HIS A 26 -12.61 -6.79 4.41
C HIS A 26 -12.99 -8.22 4.08
N GLN A 27 -12.29 -9.18 4.68
CA GLN A 27 -12.59 -10.62 4.52
C GLN A 27 -12.61 -11.02 3.06
N LEU A 28 -11.59 -10.60 2.34
CA LEU A 28 -11.38 -10.97 0.96
C LEU A 28 -10.28 -12.01 0.88
N GLU A 29 -10.40 -12.88 -0.09
CA GLU A 29 -9.37 -13.89 -0.31
C GLU A 29 -8.16 -13.23 -0.97
N LYS A 30 -6.98 -13.46 -0.38
CA LYS A 30 -5.76 -12.85 -0.89
C LYS A 30 -5.48 -13.34 -2.31
N ASN A 31 -5.08 -12.41 -3.16
CA ASN A 31 -4.76 -12.65 -4.56
C ASN A 31 -5.98 -13.01 -5.42
N ALA A 32 -7.18 -12.88 -4.88
CA ALA A 32 -8.40 -13.12 -5.66
C ALA A 32 -8.83 -11.90 -6.45
N PHE A 33 -8.38 -10.72 -6.07
CA PHE A 33 -8.83 -9.48 -6.69
C PHE A 33 -7.62 -8.65 -7.14
N PRO A 34 -7.72 -7.99 -8.30
CA PRO A 34 -6.61 -7.20 -8.79
C PRO A 34 -6.39 -5.96 -7.94
N MET A 35 -5.13 -5.55 -7.86
CA MET A 35 -4.76 -4.32 -7.18
C MET A 35 -3.92 -3.48 -8.13
N THR A 36 -4.33 -2.23 -8.34
CA THR A 36 -3.57 -1.31 -9.15
C THR A 36 -2.72 -0.42 -8.26
N GLU A 37 -1.62 0.09 -8.82
CA GLU A 37 -0.65 0.90 -8.12
C GLU A 37 -0.35 2.13 -8.94
N ARG A 38 -0.18 3.26 -8.26
CA ARG A 38 0.22 4.49 -8.94
C ARG A 38 1.16 5.25 -8.04
N ILE A 39 2.31 5.61 -8.60
CA ILE A 39 3.30 6.36 -7.85
C ILE A 39 2.81 7.80 -7.66
N ILE A 40 3.03 8.32 -6.46
CA ILE A 40 2.71 9.72 -6.14
C ILE A 40 3.99 10.51 -6.22
N VAL A 41 3.96 11.56 -7.04
CA VAL A 41 5.13 12.39 -7.29
C VAL A 41 4.83 13.80 -6.82
N ARG A 42 5.78 14.39 -6.11
CA ARG A 42 5.71 15.79 -5.70
C ARG A 42 7.02 16.46 -6.07
N GLN A 43 6.93 17.55 -6.81
CA GLN A 43 8.11 18.32 -7.25
C GLN A 43 9.13 17.42 -7.93
N GLY A 44 8.63 16.53 -8.81
CA GLY A 44 9.49 15.65 -9.59
C GLY A 44 10.07 14.47 -8.83
N ARG A 45 9.70 14.26 -7.57
CA ARG A 45 10.24 13.18 -6.76
C ARG A 45 9.14 12.26 -6.27
N PRO A 46 9.39 10.95 -6.31
CA PRO A 46 8.43 10.04 -5.72
C PRO A 46 8.32 10.27 -4.23
N CYS A 47 7.09 10.42 -3.74
CA CYS A 47 6.86 10.63 -2.31
C CYS A 47 5.92 9.60 -1.72
N GLY A 48 5.30 8.77 -2.55
CA GLY A 48 4.40 7.76 -2.06
C GLY A 48 3.89 6.87 -3.18
N MET A 49 3.01 5.96 -2.80
CA MET A 49 2.37 5.05 -3.74
C MET A 49 0.92 4.90 -3.34
N PHE A 50 0.05 5.02 -4.34
CA PHE A 50 -1.39 4.82 -4.14
C PHE A 50 -1.73 3.41 -4.60
N PHE A 51 -2.45 2.68 -3.75
CA PHE A 51 -2.91 1.32 -4.05
C PHE A 51 -4.43 1.31 -4.08
N CYS A 52 -4.99 0.58 -5.02
CA CYS A 52 -6.44 0.38 -5.09
C CYS A 52 -6.73 -1.07 -5.40
N MET A 53 -7.38 -1.75 -4.48
CA MET A 53 -7.83 -3.11 -4.71
C MET A 53 -9.25 -3.07 -5.24
N HIS A 54 -9.48 -3.76 -6.36
CA HIS A 54 -10.77 -3.81 -7.03
C HIS A 54 -11.48 -5.07 -6.58
N GLY A 55 -12.29 -4.95 -5.54
CA GLY A 55 -12.98 -6.06 -4.95
C GLY A 55 -14.28 -6.40 -5.68
N PRO A 56 -15.10 -7.25 -5.06
CA PRO A 56 -16.37 -7.66 -5.68
C PRO A 56 -17.36 -6.51 -5.69
N ARG A 57 -18.28 -6.54 -6.64
CA ARG A 57 -19.39 -5.59 -6.75
C ARG A 57 -18.91 -4.15 -6.90
N SER A 58 -17.83 -3.96 -7.65
CA SER A 58 -17.26 -2.64 -7.88
C SER A 58 -16.73 -1.99 -6.61
N LEU A 59 -16.49 -2.76 -5.58
CA LEU A 59 -15.91 -2.27 -4.34
C LEU A 59 -14.48 -1.83 -4.58
N ARG A 60 -14.10 -0.67 -4.07
CA ARG A 60 -12.74 -0.18 -4.17
C ARG A 60 -12.21 0.12 -2.78
N ILE A 61 -11.07 -0.46 -2.48
CA ILE A 61 -10.42 -0.28 -1.18
C ILE A 61 -9.03 0.26 -1.44
N THR A 62 -8.71 1.36 -0.80
CA THR A 62 -7.48 2.09 -1.13
C THR A 62 -6.53 2.15 0.05
N ALA A 63 -5.26 2.35 -0.27
CA ALA A 63 -4.22 2.56 0.72
C ALA A 63 -3.16 3.48 0.12
N VAL A 64 -2.43 4.18 0.97
CA VAL A 64 -1.35 5.06 0.55
C VAL A 64 -0.11 4.73 1.36
N TRP A 65 1.00 4.54 0.65
CA TRP A 65 2.31 4.43 1.27
C TRP A 65 2.93 5.82 1.29
N ASP A 66 3.14 6.35 2.50
CA ASP A 66 3.83 7.61 2.70
C ASP A 66 5.30 7.29 2.91
N MET A 67 6.11 7.60 1.90
CA MET A 67 7.53 7.22 1.93
C MET A 67 8.31 8.02 2.95
N ALA A 68 7.95 9.29 3.16
CA ALA A 68 8.67 10.13 4.11
C ALA A 68 8.47 9.65 5.54
N ARG A 69 7.26 9.21 5.86
CA ARG A 69 6.94 8.76 7.22
C ARG A 69 7.10 7.27 7.39
N GLN A 70 7.41 6.55 6.31
CA GLN A 70 7.48 5.09 6.32
C GLN A 70 6.23 4.49 6.95
N ALA A 71 5.10 4.90 6.43
CA ALA A 71 3.81 4.49 6.96
C ALA A 71 2.86 4.16 5.83
N VAL A 72 1.99 3.20 6.08
CA VAL A 72 0.92 2.84 5.15
C VAL A 72 -0.39 3.27 5.79
N ILE A 73 -1.14 4.09 5.07
CA ILE A 73 -2.44 4.58 5.52
C ILE A 73 -3.50 3.77 4.80
N LEU A 74 -4.38 3.14 5.57
CA LEU A 74 -5.43 2.29 5.03
C LEU A 74 -6.76 3.02 5.12
N TYR A 75 -7.53 2.97 4.03
CA TYR A 75 -8.83 3.62 3.95
C TYR A 75 -9.91 2.57 3.84
N ASP A 76 -11.09 2.89 4.34
CA ASP A 76 -12.22 1.98 4.24
C ASP A 76 -12.94 2.17 2.90
N THR A 77 -14.07 1.48 2.74
CA THR A 77 -14.81 1.51 1.48
C THR A 77 -15.48 2.85 1.21
N LEU A 78 -15.56 3.70 2.22
CA LEU A 78 -16.11 5.05 2.08
C LEU A 78 -15.03 6.09 1.86
N GLY A 79 -13.76 5.65 1.81
CA GLY A 79 -12.65 6.57 1.62
C GLY A 79 -12.19 7.25 2.89
N GLN A 80 -12.62 6.79 4.04
CA GLN A 80 -12.22 7.36 5.31
C GLN A 80 -11.01 6.60 5.85
N ARG A 81 -10.14 7.34 6.55
CA ARG A 81 -8.96 6.71 7.14
C ARG A 81 -9.38 5.67 8.17
N ASP A 82 -8.88 4.47 8.00
CA ASP A 82 -9.24 3.33 8.82
C ASP A 82 -8.12 2.95 9.78
N ALA A 83 -6.90 2.92 9.29
CA ALA A 83 -5.76 2.52 10.11
C ALA A 83 -4.47 3.03 9.51
N VAL A 84 -3.42 3.04 10.32
CA VAL A 84 -2.07 3.36 9.88
C VAL A 84 -1.15 2.25 10.36
N ARG A 85 -0.27 1.79 9.47
CA ARG A 85 0.73 0.79 9.81
C ARG A 85 2.10 1.37 9.57
N LEU A 86 2.92 1.40 10.60
CA LEU A 86 4.29 1.86 10.44
C LEU A 86 5.14 0.73 9.87
N LEU A 87 6.02 1.09 8.95
CA LEU A 87 6.93 0.12 8.38
C LEU A 87 8.15 -0.03 9.28
N PRO A 88 8.76 -1.23 9.28
CA PRO A 88 9.96 -1.41 10.09
C PRO A 88 11.09 -0.52 9.58
N ALA A 89 11.91 -0.06 10.49
CA ALA A 89 13.10 0.70 10.14
C ALA A 89 14.11 -0.22 9.44
N ASP A 90 14.88 0.36 8.56
CA ASP A 90 15.93 -0.37 7.84
C ASP A 90 17.13 -0.64 8.70
#